data_07d9fde4f7f91232f8142eb4225aa996
#
_entry.id   07d9fde4f7f91232f8142eb4225aa996
#
_cell.length_a   1.000
_cell.length_b   1.000
_cell.length_c   1.000
_cell.angle_alpha   90.00
_cell.angle_beta   90.00
_cell.angle_gamma   90.00
#
_symmetry.space_group_name_H-M   'P 1'
#
loop_
_entity.id
_entity.type
_entity.pdbx_description
1 polymer ?
#
loop_
_entity_poly.entity_id
_entity_poly.type
_entity_poly.pdbx_seq_one_letter_code
_entity_poly.pdbx_strand_id
1 'polypeptide(L)'
;MSQTFANIVHILNLTKEGLMKVISVREMSPSAGKETLMEERLRRASGVMARHGAASRLFKIGGGAGAGNYLMINMYNSFSEATTSFQKYSADPELAKLFMERAVNPAGDIMGPDLYRSVYGDPPAKPAAILINRGYHVQRGKVKDMLAMAPELEALFKKVDVSIGVVMPVIAADHEMIGITYRFTSIDHMGSALDAMVENQDFQNLVTKANELGTLKMSRVLNIM
;
A
#
# COMPACT_ATOMS: atom_id res chain seq x y z
N MET A 1 24.12 -10.74 -25.52
CA MET A 1 23.79 -9.62 -24.60
C MET A 1 22.59 -8.75 -25.02
N SER A 2 21.87 -9.07 -26.09
CA SER A 2 20.84 -8.18 -26.68
C SER A 2 19.39 -8.52 -26.32
N GLN A 3 19.06 -9.75 -25.90
CA GLN A 3 17.67 -10.13 -25.60
C GLN A 3 17.18 -9.78 -24.20
N THR A 4 18.08 -9.64 -23.23
CA THR A 4 17.73 -9.32 -21.84
C THR A 4 17.30 -7.85 -21.68
N PHE A 5 17.90 -6.94 -22.43
CA PHE A 5 17.54 -5.51 -22.43
C PHE A 5 16.20 -5.24 -23.13
N ALA A 6 15.91 -5.95 -24.22
CA ALA A 6 14.63 -5.82 -24.93
C ALA A 6 13.43 -6.30 -24.08
N ASN A 7 13.62 -7.34 -23.26
CA ASN A 7 12.58 -7.84 -22.37
C ASN A 7 12.29 -6.89 -21.19
N ILE A 8 13.29 -6.17 -20.68
CA ILE A 8 13.10 -5.15 -19.63
C ILE A 8 12.32 -3.96 -20.18
N VAL A 9 12.62 -3.54 -21.41
CA VAL A 9 11.89 -2.43 -22.08
C VAL A 9 10.45 -2.84 -22.42
N HIS A 10 10.16 -4.11 -22.72
CA HIS A 10 8.80 -4.58 -22.98
C HIS A 10 7.93 -4.65 -21.72
N ILE A 11 8.52 -4.94 -20.56
CA ILE A 11 7.82 -4.85 -19.24
C ILE A 11 7.50 -3.38 -18.91
N LEU A 12 8.34 -2.42 -19.32
CA LEU A 12 8.11 -0.99 -19.17
C LEU A 12 7.05 -0.45 -20.15
N ASN A 13 6.80 -1.12 -21.28
CA ASN A 13 5.79 -0.71 -22.27
C ASN A 13 4.37 -1.21 -21.97
N LEU A 14 4.13 -1.99 -20.92
CA LEU A 14 2.79 -2.29 -20.42
C LEU A 14 2.15 -1.13 -19.63
N THR A 15 2.90 -0.07 -19.40
CA THR A 15 2.41 1.19 -18.81
C THR A 15 2.20 2.26 -19.89
N LYS A 16 1.35 2.01 -20.87
CA LYS A 16 0.80 3.10 -21.68
C LYS A 16 -0.14 3.92 -20.79
N GLU A 17 0.31 5.15 -20.47
CA GLU A 17 -0.46 6.29 -19.99
C GLU A 17 -1.10 6.22 -18.58
N GLY A 18 -0.41 5.64 -17.60
CA GLY A 18 -0.65 5.90 -16.18
C GLY A 18 0.68 6.33 -15.54
N LEU A 19 0.75 7.51 -14.96
CA LEU A 19 1.91 7.95 -14.19
C LEU A 19 2.16 6.95 -13.07
N MET A 20 3.32 6.28 -13.11
CA MET A 20 3.74 5.31 -12.11
C MET A 20 3.76 5.97 -10.73
N LYS A 21 2.76 5.66 -9.89
CA LYS A 21 2.68 6.22 -8.54
C LYS A 21 3.78 5.63 -7.66
N VAL A 22 4.44 6.51 -6.93
CA VAL A 22 5.35 6.14 -5.84
C VAL A 22 4.57 6.19 -4.53
N ILE A 23 4.68 5.14 -3.75
CA ILE A 23 3.92 4.97 -2.52
C ILE A 23 4.93 4.78 -1.38
N SER A 24 4.92 5.72 -0.42
CA SER A 24 5.71 5.64 0.79
C SER A 24 4.81 5.19 1.94
N VAL A 25 5.19 4.13 2.62
CA VAL A 25 4.40 3.53 3.71
C VAL A 25 5.20 3.58 5.01
N ARG A 26 4.58 4.13 6.06
CA ARG A 26 5.05 4.01 7.43
C ARG A 26 4.01 3.27 8.26
N GLU A 27 4.46 2.35 9.07
CA GLU A 27 3.62 1.70 10.06
C GLU A 27 3.98 2.22 11.46
N MET A 28 2.97 2.49 12.28
CA MET A 28 3.14 2.99 13.63
C MET A 28 2.39 2.11 14.61
N SER A 29 3.13 1.65 15.62
CA SER A 29 2.60 0.82 16.71
C SER A 29 2.46 1.69 17.96
N PRO A 30 1.24 2.02 18.41
CA PRO A 30 1.06 2.82 19.61
C PRO A 30 1.43 2.02 20.86
N SER A 31 2.04 2.67 21.85
CA SER A 31 2.15 2.11 23.18
C SER A 31 0.77 2.09 23.85
N ALA A 32 0.54 1.12 24.74
CA ALA A 32 -0.72 0.99 25.46
C ALA A 32 -1.11 2.31 26.18
N GLY A 33 -2.34 2.77 25.95
CA GLY A 33 -2.87 4.03 26.49
C GLY A 33 -2.35 5.30 25.80
N LYS A 34 -1.60 5.17 24.70
CA LYS A 34 -1.07 6.29 23.90
C LYS A 34 -1.70 6.41 22.51
N GLU A 35 -2.76 5.67 22.23
CA GLU A 35 -3.42 5.60 20.93
C GLU A 35 -3.89 6.98 20.47
N THR A 36 -4.57 7.73 21.35
CA THR A 36 -5.06 9.08 21.05
C THR A 36 -3.92 10.07 20.76
N LEU A 37 -2.83 9.99 21.53
CA LEU A 37 -1.65 10.84 21.31
C LEU A 37 -0.96 10.49 19.99
N MET A 38 -0.86 9.20 19.66
CA MET A 38 -0.33 8.76 18.38
C MET A 38 -1.17 9.30 17.24
N GLU A 39 -2.47 9.12 17.29
CA GLU A 39 -3.40 9.56 16.26
C GLU A 39 -3.35 11.08 16.02
N GLU A 40 -3.35 11.89 17.09
CA GLU A 40 -3.21 13.35 16.99
C GLU A 40 -1.93 13.73 16.21
N ARG A 41 -0.79 13.15 16.61
CA ARG A 41 0.49 13.43 15.96
C ARG A 41 0.54 12.97 14.51
N LEU A 42 -0.08 11.84 14.21
CA LEU A 42 -0.15 11.33 12.84
C LEU A 42 -0.99 12.24 11.95
N ARG A 43 -2.12 12.78 12.43
CA ARG A 43 -2.91 13.76 11.69
C ARG A 43 -2.11 15.03 11.39
N ARG A 44 -1.35 15.53 12.37
CA ARG A 44 -0.45 16.69 12.18
C ARG A 44 0.65 16.37 11.17
N ALA A 45 1.34 15.25 11.30
CA ALA A 45 2.39 14.82 10.38
C ALA A 45 1.85 14.63 8.94
N SER A 46 0.68 13.98 8.79
CA SER A 46 0.00 13.83 7.50
C SER A 46 -0.32 15.19 6.86
N GLY A 47 -0.79 16.15 7.66
CA GLY A 47 -1.03 17.54 7.22
C GLY A 47 0.24 18.23 6.74
N VAL A 48 1.37 18.03 7.42
CA VAL A 48 2.67 18.55 6.97
C VAL A 48 3.04 17.95 5.62
N MET A 49 2.96 16.63 5.46
CA MET A 49 3.31 15.95 4.21
C MET A 49 2.41 16.37 3.05
N ALA A 50 1.11 16.55 3.32
CA ALA A 50 0.14 17.01 2.32
C ALA A 50 0.44 18.44 1.83
N ARG A 51 0.83 19.38 2.73
CA ARG A 51 1.23 20.74 2.35
C ARG A 51 2.44 20.76 1.43
N HIS A 52 3.28 19.73 1.50
CA HIS A 52 4.49 19.61 0.69
C HIS A 52 4.34 18.65 -0.50
N GLY A 53 3.09 18.39 -0.94
CA GLY A 53 2.79 17.74 -2.21
C GLY A 53 2.50 16.24 -2.13
N ALA A 54 2.47 15.63 -0.94
CA ALA A 54 2.03 14.24 -0.79
C ALA A 54 0.50 14.12 -0.85
N ALA A 55 -0.03 13.15 -1.59
CA ALA A 55 -1.40 12.67 -1.34
C ALA A 55 -1.37 11.75 -0.12
N SER A 56 -1.42 12.35 1.08
CA SER A 56 -1.27 11.66 2.36
C SER A 56 -2.59 11.07 2.85
N ARG A 57 -2.55 9.81 3.29
CA ARG A 57 -3.71 9.08 3.83
C ARG A 57 -3.31 8.35 5.10
N LEU A 58 -4.20 8.38 6.09
CA LEU A 58 -4.05 7.66 7.34
C LEU A 58 -5.07 6.52 7.42
N PHE A 59 -4.61 5.38 7.89
CA PHE A 59 -5.44 4.20 8.12
C PHE A 59 -5.16 3.63 9.50
N LYS A 60 -6.21 3.10 10.12
CA LYS A 60 -6.09 2.20 11.27
C LYS A 60 -6.21 0.76 10.80
N ILE A 61 -5.32 -0.11 11.26
CA ILE A 61 -5.41 -1.55 10.96
C ILE A 61 -6.48 -2.13 11.88
N GLY A 62 -7.63 -2.49 11.28
CA GLY A 62 -8.80 -3.00 12.00
C GLY A 62 -8.76 -4.51 12.24
N GLY A 63 -7.91 -5.24 11.48
CA GLY A 63 -7.82 -6.71 11.61
C GLY A 63 -6.65 -7.28 10.83
N GLY A 64 -6.22 -8.47 11.21
CA GLY A 64 -5.10 -9.17 10.60
C GLY A 64 -3.74 -8.71 11.11
N ALA A 65 -2.72 -8.78 10.25
CA ALA A 65 -1.34 -8.46 10.63
C ALA A 65 -1.21 -6.99 11.05
N GLY A 66 -0.72 -6.75 12.26
CA GLY A 66 -0.54 -5.43 12.85
C GLY A 66 -1.83 -4.78 13.35
N ALA A 67 -2.88 -5.54 13.64
CA ALA A 67 -4.15 -5.01 14.16
C ALA A 67 -3.93 -4.08 15.36
N GLY A 68 -4.56 -2.90 15.34
CA GLY A 68 -4.35 -1.82 16.30
C GLY A 68 -3.32 -0.78 15.89
N ASN A 69 -2.39 -1.11 14.98
CA ASN A 69 -1.42 -0.16 14.43
C ASN A 69 -2.08 0.81 13.45
N TYR A 70 -1.31 1.84 13.08
CA TYR A 70 -1.67 2.83 12.07
C TYR A 70 -0.75 2.72 10.86
N LEU A 71 -1.27 3.10 9.68
CA LEU A 71 -0.47 3.29 8.48
C LEU A 71 -0.61 4.72 7.99
N MET A 72 0.52 5.35 7.69
CA MET A 72 0.58 6.57 6.90
C MET A 72 1.08 6.23 5.51
N ILE A 73 0.23 6.47 4.52
CA ILE A 73 0.51 6.21 3.11
C ILE A 73 0.59 7.55 2.38
N ASN A 74 1.76 7.88 1.86
CA ASN A 74 1.98 9.07 1.05
C ASN A 74 2.20 8.65 -0.40
N MET A 75 1.48 9.26 -1.33
CA MET A 75 1.55 8.95 -2.76
C MET A 75 2.05 10.16 -3.54
N TYR A 76 2.87 9.89 -4.55
CA TYR A 76 3.49 10.86 -5.44
C TYR A 76 3.40 10.36 -6.89
N ASN A 77 3.48 11.28 -7.87
CA ASN A 77 3.45 10.88 -9.28
C ASN A 77 4.80 10.36 -9.78
N SER A 78 5.90 10.66 -9.06
CA SER A 78 7.25 10.19 -9.43
C SER A 78 8.17 10.13 -8.22
N PHE A 79 9.31 9.46 -8.35
CA PHE A 79 10.39 9.51 -7.35
C PHE A 79 10.97 10.92 -7.19
N SER A 80 11.06 11.71 -8.26
CA SER A 80 11.51 13.09 -8.19
C SER A 80 10.58 13.96 -7.35
N GLU A 81 9.25 13.81 -7.50
CA GLU A 81 8.28 14.48 -6.64
C GLU A 81 8.41 14.02 -5.19
N ALA A 82 8.55 12.70 -4.96
CA ALA A 82 8.72 12.15 -3.62
C ALA A 82 9.95 12.72 -2.91
N THR A 83 11.09 12.79 -3.59
CA THR A 83 12.34 13.34 -3.02
C THR A 83 12.24 14.85 -2.79
N THR A 84 11.65 15.61 -3.72
CA THR A 84 11.40 17.03 -3.55
C THR A 84 10.47 17.31 -2.36
N SER A 85 9.38 16.55 -2.24
CA SER A 85 8.47 16.62 -1.11
C SER A 85 9.19 16.29 0.21
N PHE A 86 10.01 15.22 0.22
CA PHE A 86 10.81 14.83 1.38
C PHE A 86 11.72 15.96 1.86
N GLN A 87 12.46 16.60 0.96
CA GLN A 87 13.34 17.74 1.30
C GLN A 87 12.54 18.88 1.95
N LYS A 88 11.38 19.22 1.37
CA LYS A 88 10.52 20.30 1.86
C LYS A 88 9.94 20.00 3.24
N TYR A 89 9.30 18.83 3.43
CA TYR A 89 8.68 18.53 4.70
C TYR A 89 9.69 18.24 5.81
N SER A 90 10.89 17.75 5.48
CA SER A 90 11.96 17.55 6.47
C SER A 90 12.48 18.86 7.07
N ALA A 91 12.32 19.98 6.37
CA ALA A 91 12.64 21.31 6.85
C ALA A 91 11.45 22.05 7.48
N ASP A 92 10.26 21.42 7.55
CA ASP A 92 9.06 22.06 8.10
C ASP A 92 9.16 22.18 9.64
N PRO A 93 8.98 23.40 10.21
CA PRO A 93 9.08 23.61 11.65
C PRO A 93 8.09 22.76 12.46
N GLU A 94 6.90 22.47 11.92
CA GLU A 94 5.91 21.64 12.61
C GLU A 94 6.39 20.19 12.70
N LEU A 95 7.06 19.66 11.68
CA LEU A 95 7.66 18.32 11.77
C LEU A 95 8.80 18.29 12.80
N ALA A 96 9.65 19.32 12.85
CA ALA A 96 10.70 19.43 13.86
C ALA A 96 10.09 19.45 15.27
N LYS A 97 9.00 20.19 15.49
CA LYS A 97 8.26 20.20 16.75
C LYS A 97 7.72 18.82 17.12
N LEU A 98 7.13 18.09 16.16
CA LEU A 98 6.65 16.72 16.39
C LEU A 98 7.78 15.77 16.80
N PHE A 99 8.98 15.90 16.25
CA PHE A 99 10.14 15.12 16.66
C PHE A 99 10.58 15.44 18.09
N MET A 100 10.58 16.72 18.49
CA MET A 100 10.88 17.12 19.89
C MET A 100 9.82 16.59 20.86
N GLU A 101 8.53 16.72 20.53
CA GLU A 101 7.44 16.16 21.34
C GLU A 101 7.56 14.64 21.49
N ARG A 102 7.94 13.93 20.42
CA ARG A 102 8.19 12.48 20.46
C ARG A 102 9.36 12.12 21.36
N ALA A 103 10.44 12.89 21.32
CA ALA A 103 11.61 12.64 22.17
C ALA A 103 11.30 12.78 23.67
N VAL A 104 10.43 13.74 24.04
CA VAL A 104 10.03 13.98 25.45
C VAL A 104 8.94 13.02 25.90
N ASN A 105 7.96 12.72 25.06
CA ASN A 105 6.81 11.87 25.39
C ASN A 105 6.50 10.94 24.20
N PRO A 106 7.20 9.81 24.07
CA PRO A 106 6.97 8.86 22.99
C PRO A 106 5.55 8.28 23.06
N ALA A 107 4.90 8.15 21.89
CA ALA A 107 3.58 7.56 21.77
C ALA A 107 3.62 6.11 21.27
N GLY A 108 4.78 5.62 20.86
CA GLY A 108 5.01 4.30 20.31
C GLY A 108 6.10 4.28 19.24
N ASP A 109 6.21 3.20 18.51
CA ASP A 109 7.22 2.96 17.49
C ASP A 109 6.76 3.40 16.10
N ILE A 110 7.71 3.82 15.27
CA ILE A 110 7.50 4.16 13.87
C ILE A 110 8.47 3.34 13.03
N MET A 111 7.93 2.58 12.09
CA MET A 111 8.67 1.74 11.16
C MET A 111 8.57 2.31 9.74
N GLY A 112 9.63 2.13 8.97
CA GLY A 112 9.71 2.65 7.60
C GLY A 112 10.32 4.06 7.51
N PRO A 113 10.17 4.78 6.36
CA PRO A 113 9.25 4.41 5.28
C PRO A 113 9.81 3.33 4.36
N ASP A 114 8.96 2.40 4.00
CA ASP A 114 9.17 1.59 2.82
C ASP A 114 8.62 2.31 1.59
N LEU A 115 9.33 2.20 0.46
CA LEU A 115 8.93 2.78 -0.82
C LEU A 115 8.54 1.69 -1.80
N TYR A 116 7.37 1.85 -2.37
CA TYR A 116 6.80 0.98 -3.39
C TYR A 116 6.51 1.79 -4.66
N ARG A 117 6.38 1.08 -5.78
CA ARG A 117 5.80 1.61 -7.01
C ARG A 117 4.51 0.88 -7.34
N SER A 118 3.50 1.59 -7.81
CA SER A 118 2.33 0.98 -8.44
C SER A 118 2.76 0.33 -9.76
N VAL A 119 2.32 -0.91 -9.97
CA VAL A 119 2.58 -1.67 -11.20
C VAL A 119 1.29 -2.11 -11.88
N TYR A 120 0.15 -2.00 -11.17
CA TYR A 120 -1.18 -2.27 -11.69
C TYR A 120 -2.23 -1.55 -10.84
N GLY A 121 -3.29 -1.02 -11.48
CA GLY A 121 -4.44 -0.44 -10.80
C GLY A 121 -4.09 0.73 -9.88
N ASP A 122 -3.88 1.91 -10.44
CA ASP A 122 -3.49 3.11 -9.68
C ASP A 122 -4.46 3.45 -8.55
N PRO A 123 -3.95 3.98 -7.42
CA PRO A 123 -4.80 4.45 -6.34
C PRO A 123 -5.75 5.56 -6.82
N PRO A 124 -7.06 5.46 -6.55
CA PRO A 124 -8.01 6.48 -6.95
C PRO A 124 -7.76 7.81 -6.21
N ALA A 125 -8.16 8.93 -6.81
CA ALA A 125 -8.03 10.25 -6.17
C ALA A 125 -8.81 10.33 -4.85
N LYS A 126 -10.05 9.81 -4.83
CA LYS A 126 -10.83 9.66 -3.59
C LYS A 126 -10.45 8.35 -2.89
N PRO A 127 -10.04 8.38 -1.62
CA PRO A 127 -9.72 7.17 -0.89
C PRO A 127 -10.95 6.28 -0.71
N ALA A 128 -10.75 4.96 -0.78
CA ALA A 128 -11.75 4.00 -0.35
C ALA A 128 -11.86 3.97 1.17
N ALA A 129 -13.05 3.70 1.70
CA ALA A 129 -13.29 3.65 3.14
C ALA A 129 -12.55 2.48 3.81
N ILE A 130 -12.55 1.34 3.15
CA ILE A 130 -11.96 0.09 3.63
C ILE A 130 -11.01 -0.46 2.57
N LEU A 131 -9.85 -0.94 3.01
CA LEU A 131 -8.92 -1.69 2.16
C LEU A 131 -8.65 -3.06 2.77
N ILE A 132 -8.54 -4.08 1.93
CA ILE A 132 -7.80 -5.29 2.29
C ILE A 132 -6.44 -5.21 1.63
N ASN A 133 -5.40 -5.38 2.41
CA ASN A 133 -4.02 -5.36 1.94
C ASN A 133 -3.41 -6.73 2.17
N ARG A 134 -2.93 -7.38 1.09
CA ARG A 134 -2.28 -8.68 1.12
C ARG A 134 -0.85 -8.56 0.62
N GLY A 135 0.08 -9.21 1.31
CA GLY A 135 1.49 -9.29 0.90
C GLY A 135 1.85 -10.71 0.55
N TYR A 136 2.30 -10.92 -0.68
CA TYR A 136 2.81 -12.19 -1.17
C TYR A 136 4.32 -12.11 -1.31
N HIS A 137 5.02 -13.06 -0.69
CA HIS A 137 6.44 -13.27 -0.94
C HIS A 137 6.59 -14.09 -2.22
N VAL A 138 7.19 -13.49 -3.25
CA VAL A 138 7.29 -14.03 -4.59
C VAL A 138 8.74 -13.97 -5.06
N GLN A 139 9.33 -15.14 -5.32
CA GLN A 139 10.69 -15.23 -5.87
C GLN A 139 10.80 -14.40 -7.15
N ARG A 140 11.92 -13.70 -7.33
CA ARG A 140 12.14 -12.77 -8.46
C ARG A 140 11.83 -13.36 -9.83
N GLY A 141 12.16 -14.64 -10.05
CA GLY A 141 11.88 -15.35 -11.31
C GLY A 141 10.40 -15.56 -11.61
N LYS A 142 9.53 -15.54 -10.58
CA LYS A 142 8.08 -15.74 -10.67
C LYS A 142 7.25 -14.44 -10.65
N VAL A 143 7.90 -13.29 -10.44
CA VAL A 143 7.23 -11.99 -10.33
C VAL A 143 6.41 -11.67 -11.59
N LYS A 144 6.96 -11.93 -12.78
CA LYS A 144 6.26 -11.68 -14.05
C LYS A 144 4.96 -12.47 -14.15
N ASP A 145 4.99 -13.74 -13.76
CA ASP A 145 3.82 -14.62 -13.84
C ASP A 145 2.78 -14.23 -12.80
N MET A 146 3.20 -13.84 -11.59
CA MET A 146 2.29 -13.30 -10.58
C MET A 146 1.61 -12.01 -11.05
N LEU A 147 2.34 -11.08 -11.65
CA LEU A 147 1.78 -9.84 -12.16
C LEU A 147 0.82 -10.06 -13.35
N ALA A 148 1.07 -11.08 -14.17
CA ALA A 148 0.20 -11.45 -15.29
C ALA A 148 -1.20 -11.90 -14.84
N MET A 149 -1.39 -12.26 -13.58
CA MET A 149 -2.69 -12.64 -13.02
C MET A 149 -3.55 -11.41 -12.63
N ALA A 150 -2.98 -10.21 -12.53
CA ALA A 150 -3.69 -9.03 -12.05
C ALA A 150 -4.94 -8.66 -12.88
N PRO A 151 -4.94 -8.72 -14.23
CA PRO A 151 -6.14 -8.46 -15.03
C PRO A 151 -7.27 -9.47 -14.78
N GLU A 152 -6.96 -10.76 -14.59
CA GLU A 152 -7.94 -11.80 -14.26
C GLU A 152 -8.55 -11.55 -12.89
N LEU A 153 -7.73 -11.22 -11.90
CA LEU A 153 -8.16 -10.86 -10.55
C LEU A 153 -9.07 -9.62 -10.57
N GLU A 154 -8.69 -8.57 -11.34
CA GLU A 154 -9.51 -7.36 -11.46
C GLU A 154 -10.86 -7.67 -12.09
N ALA A 155 -10.91 -8.49 -13.16
CA ALA A 155 -12.14 -8.86 -13.83
C ALA A 155 -13.13 -9.60 -12.89
N LEU A 156 -12.61 -10.43 -11.97
CA LEU A 156 -13.42 -11.10 -10.96
C LEU A 156 -13.97 -10.09 -9.93
N PHE A 157 -13.11 -9.27 -9.37
CA PHE A 157 -13.50 -8.31 -8.33
C PHE A 157 -14.35 -7.15 -8.86
N LYS A 158 -14.24 -6.80 -10.13
CA LYS A 158 -15.11 -5.82 -10.79
C LYS A 158 -16.59 -6.25 -10.80
N LYS A 159 -16.89 -7.56 -10.79
CA LYS A 159 -18.25 -8.08 -10.71
C LYS A 159 -18.94 -7.74 -9.38
N VAL A 160 -18.18 -7.38 -8.37
CA VAL A 160 -18.63 -6.99 -7.02
C VAL A 160 -18.16 -5.56 -6.67
N ASP A 161 -17.96 -4.70 -7.66
CA ASP A 161 -17.58 -3.28 -7.53
C ASP A 161 -16.30 -3.02 -6.71
N VAL A 162 -15.38 -3.97 -6.69
CA VAL A 162 -14.09 -3.85 -6.01
C VAL A 162 -12.99 -3.58 -7.02
N SER A 163 -12.27 -2.48 -6.84
CA SER A 163 -11.04 -2.21 -7.59
C SER A 163 -9.83 -2.76 -6.86
N ILE A 164 -8.84 -3.19 -7.64
CA ILE A 164 -7.59 -3.69 -7.10
C ILE A 164 -6.43 -2.75 -7.44
N GLY A 165 -5.31 -2.95 -6.75
CA GLY A 165 -4.02 -2.35 -7.10
C GLY A 165 -2.90 -3.27 -6.68
N VAL A 166 -1.81 -3.28 -7.47
CA VAL A 166 -0.62 -4.06 -7.17
C VAL A 166 0.58 -3.12 -7.06
N VAL A 167 1.38 -3.34 -6.02
CA VAL A 167 2.58 -2.56 -5.76
C VAL A 167 3.78 -3.47 -5.62
N MET A 168 4.94 -2.98 -6.05
CA MET A 168 6.23 -3.65 -5.89
C MET A 168 7.18 -2.81 -5.03
N PRO A 169 7.99 -3.45 -4.18
CA PRO A 169 8.99 -2.77 -3.38
C PRO A 169 10.10 -2.16 -4.26
N VAL A 170 10.56 -0.97 -3.86
CA VAL A 170 11.72 -0.29 -4.46
C VAL A 170 12.80 -0.07 -3.40
N ILE A 171 12.41 0.39 -2.23
CA ILE A 171 13.26 0.50 -1.03
C ILE A 171 12.41 -0.05 0.11
N ALA A 172 12.68 -1.27 0.52
CA ALA A 172 11.96 -1.97 1.58
C ALA A 172 12.84 -3.08 2.18
N ALA A 173 12.49 -3.55 3.36
CA ALA A 173 13.21 -4.64 4.01
C ALA A 173 13.11 -5.97 3.23
N ASP A 174 11.96 -6.22 2.59
CA ASP A 174 11.74 -7.40 1.74
C ASP A 174 11.43 -6.96 0.30
N HIS A 175 12.39 -7.19 -0.60
CA HIS A 175 12.27 -6.88 -2.04
C HIS A 175 11.48 -7.93 -2.85
N GLU A 176 11.06 -9.01 -2.23
CA GLU A 176 10.23 -10.07 -2.83
C GLU A 176 8.76 -9.98 -2.37
N MET A 177 8.42 -9.00 -1.53
CA MET A 177 7.06 -8.79 -1.04
C MET A 177 6.22 -7.94 -1.99
N ILE A 178 5.37 -8.59 -2.80
CA ILE A 178 4.38 -7.91 -3.66
C ILE A 178 3.14 -7.59 -2.84
N GLY A 179 2.69 -6.33 -2.88
CA GLY A 179 1.46 -5.89 -2.22
C GLY A 179 0.27 -5.89 -3.17
N ILE A 180 -0.85 -6.49 -2.75
CA ILE A 180 -2.13 -6.42 -3.45
C ILE A 180 -3.12 -5.70 -2.54
N THR A 181 -3.80 -4.69 -3.06
CA THR A 181 -4.80 -3.89 -2.35
C THR A 181 -6.15 -4.04 -3.01
N TYR A 182 -7.16 -4.41 -2.23
CA TYR A 182 -8.57 -4.45 -2.62
C TYR A 182 -9.28 -3.27 -1.97
N ARG A 183 -10.13 -2.54 -2.71
CA ARG A 183 -10.73 -1.29 -2.26
C ARG A 183 -12.26 -1.41 -2.20
N PHE A 184 -12.81 -1.16 -1.01
CA PHE A 184 -14.24 -1.28 -0.71
C PHE A 184 -14.80 0.07 -0.27
N THR A 185 -16.09 0.30 -0.57
CA THR A 185 -16.79 1.54 -0.22
C THR A 185 -17.25 1.58 1.24
N SER A 186 -17.46 0.38 1.86
CA SER A 186 -17.88 0.24 3.26
C SER A 186 -17.46 -1.14 3.81
N ILE A 187 -17.65 -1.33 5.10
CA ILE A 187 -17.44 -2.63 5.78
C ILE A 187 -18.44 -3.68 5.29
N ASP A 188 -19.69 -3.29 5.07
CA ASP A 188 -20.73 -4.18 4.57
C ASP A 188 -20.45 -4.62 3.14
N HIS A 189 -19.99 -3.68 2.29
CA HIS A 189 -19.54 -4.00 0.94
C HIS A 189 -18.38 -5.00 0.96
N MET A 190 -17.41 -4.80 1.86
CA MET A 190 -16.31 -5.74 2.04
C MET A 190 -16.83 -7.15 2.39
N GLY A 191 -17.73 -7.25 3.36
CA GLY A 191 -18.33 -8.53 3.77
C GLY A 191 -19.01 -9.25 2.59
N SER A 192 -19.94 -8.57 1.93
CA SER A 192 -20.69 -9.13 0.80
C SER A 192 -19.79 -9.55 -0.36
N ALA A 193 -18.76 -8.75 -0.67
CA ALA A 193 -17.81 -9.08 -1.74
C ALA A 193 -16.93 -10.28 -1.39
N LEU A 194 -16.53 -10.42 -0.12
CA LEU A 194 -15.77 -11.60 0.34
C LEU A 194 -16.61 -12.87 0.27
N ASP A 195 -17.88 -12.84 0.73
CA ASP A 195 -18.79 -13.98 0.65
C ASP A 195 -18.93 -14.44 -0.82
N ALA A 196 -19.17 -13.50 -1.74
CA ALA A 196 -19.29 -13.82 -3.17
C ALA A 196 -17.99 -14.40 -3.76
N MET A 197 -16.80 -13.97 -3.28
CA MET A 197 -15.53 -14.51 -3.77
C MET A 197 -15.20 -15.88 -3.18
N VAL A 198 -15.54 -16.15 -1.93
CA VAL A 198 -15.31 -17.48 -1.31
C VAL A 198 -16.04 -18.57 -2.07
N GLU A 199 -17.24 -18.30 -2.57
CA GLU A 199 -18.05 -19.25 -3.36
C GLU A 199 -17.67 -19.30 -4.84
N ASN A 200 -16.83 -18.39 -5.33
CA ASN A 200 -16.48 -18.28 -6.73
C ASN A 200 -15.34 -19.23 -7.14
N GLN A 201 -15.65 -20.22 -7.99
CA GLN A 201 -14.68 -21.23 -8.42
C GLN A 201 -13.49 -20.64 -9.19
N ASP A 202 -13.72 -19.60 -10.03
CA ASP A 202 -12.64 -18.96 -10.79
C ASP A 202 -11.68 -18.26 -9.85
N PHE A 203 -12.19 -17.63 -8.78
CA PHE A 203 -11.36 -17.02 -7.76
C PHE A 203 -10.53 -18.06 -6.99
N GLN A 204 -11.13 -19.20 -6.63
CA GLN A 204 -10.40 -20.29 -5.95
C GLN A 204 -9.30 -20.87 -6.83
N ASN A 205 -9.55 -21.02 -8.14
CA ASN A 205 -8.57 -21.45 -9.11
C ASN A 205 -7.42 -20.44 -9.22
N LEU A 206 -7.74 -19.15 -9.22
CA LEU A 206 -6.74 -18.08 -9.26
C LEU A 206 -5.88 -18.05 -7.99
N VAL A 207 -6.48 -18.25 -6.82
CA VAL A 207 -5.75 -18.38 -5.54
C VAL A 207 -4.81 -19.59 -5.55
N THR A 208 -5.25 -20.72 -6.11
CA THR A 208 -4.40 -21.91 -6.25
C THR A 208 -3.18 -21.61 -7.10
N LYS A 209 -3.35 -20.99 -8.27
CA LYS A 209 -2.22 -20.55 -9.12
C LYS A 209 -1.29 -19.56 -8.39
N ALA A 210 -1.86 -18.59 -7.64
CA ALA A 210 -1.05 -17.65 -6.87
C ALA A 210 -0.19 -18.34 -5.81
N ASN A 211 -0.69 -19.40 -5.18
CA ASN A 211 0.03 -20.17 -4.18
C ASN A 211 1.18 -21.00 -4.78
N GLU A 212 1.15 -21.32 -6.07
CA GLU A 212 2.27 -21.96 -6.79
C GLU A 212 3.39 -20.94 -7.10
N LEU A 213 3.05 -19.66 -7.21
CA LEU A 213 3.97 -18.59 -7.57
C LEU A 213 4.57 -17.88 -6.34
N GLY A 214 3.84 -17.85 -5.24
CA GLY A 214 4.29 -17.16 -4.04
C GLY A 214 3.55 -17.61 -2.78
N THR A 215 3.97 -17.10 -1.65
CA THR A 215 3.35 -17.38 -0.34
C THR A 215 2.69 -16.15 0.23
N LEU A 216 1.42 -16.24 0.60
CA LEU A 216 0.75 -15.17 1.36
C LEU A 216 1.37 -15.04 2.75
N LYS A 217 2.07 -13.94 3.01
CA LYS A 217 2.75 -13.65 4.28
C LYS A 217 2.01 -12.67 5.16
N MET A 218 1.17 -11.81 4.56
CA MET A 218 0.47 -10.76 5.27
C MET A 218 -0.92 -10.56 4.69
N SER A 219 -1.92 -10.46 5.55
CA SER A 219 -3.27 -10.01 5.20
C SER A 219 -3.79 -9.13 6.32
N ARG A 220 -4.38 -7.97 5.97
CA ARG A 220 -4.90 -7.01 6.93
C ARG A 220 -6.02 -6.15 6.35
N VAL A 221 -6.90 -5.69 7.24
CA VAL A 221 -7.98 -4.75 6.94
C VAL A 221 -7.57 -3.35 7.41
N LEU A 222 -7.69 -2.36 6.54
CA LEU A 222 -7.36 -0.97 6.81
C LEU A 222 -8.63 -0.13 6.75
N ASN A 223 -8.87 0.66 7.79
CA ASN A 223 -9.96 1.62 7.87
C ASN A 223 -9.40 3.03 7.69
N ILE A 224 -9.95 3.83 6.78
CA ILE A 224 -9.56 5.24 6.58
C ILE A 224 -9.89 6.05 7.83
N MET A 225 -9.05 7.02 8.18
CA MET A 225 -9.19 7.85 9.38
C MET A 225 -9.63 9.28 9.07
#